data_939858c6482096e4870ce032c6bee5df
#
_entry.id   939858c6482096e4870ce032c6bee5df
#
_cell.length_a   1.000
_cell.length_b   1.000
_cell.length_c   1.000
_cell.angle_alpha   90.00
_cell.angle_beta   90.00
_cell.angle_gamma   90.00
#
_symmetry.space_group_name_H-M   'P 1'
#
loop_
_entity.id
_entity.type
_entity.pdbx_description
1 polymer ?
#
loop_
_entity_poly.entity_id
_entity_poly.type
_entity_poly.pdbx_seq_one_letter_code
_entity_poly.pdbx_strand_id
1 'polypeptide(L)'
;MNKNLEEISDGKRYGLNDMVRAACNDCAGCSSCCEDMGESIILDPLDIYELTKNLNTTFENLLKEQIELHVADGMILPNLKMTDKDVCPFLKEKRCSIHSFRPGICRVFPLGRIYEENRLDYFLQVEGCVKENRSKVKVCKWLDTPELKKNQQYLIDWHAFRKKIKSILGEMSDENRKKTITMFLLNTFYINPYDTEQDFYLLLCETGQNCAGDRLNSTIRQLRNSILRYEYYEKLTRSTKTRFRYVSLATVLRSQSRLTVVPAF
;
A
#
# COMPACT_ATOMS: atom_id res chain seq x y z
N MET A 1 -14.77 -13.10 -3.23
CA MET A 1 -15.06 -14.28 -2.39
C MET A 1 -14.07 -14.29 -1.25
N ASN A 2 -14.50 -14.07 0.01
CA ASN A 2 -13.63 -14.29 1.16
C ASN A 2 -13.54 -15.80 1.41
N LYS A 3 -12.47 -16.43 0.92
CA LYS A 3 -12.16 -17.80 1.33
C LYS A 3 -11.82 -17.80 2.82
N ASN A 4 -12.35 -18.77 3.58
CA ASN A 4 -12.02 -18.92 4.98
C ASN A 4 -10.51 -19.22 5.11
N LEU A 5 -9.82 -18.64 6.09
CA LEU A 5 -8.39 -18.86 6.33
C LEU A 5 -8.06 -20.37 6.46
N GLU A 6 -8.96 -21.15 7.03
CA GLU A 6 -8.84 -22.60 7.19
C GLU A 6 -8.81 -23.36 5.85
N GLU A 7 -9.45 -22.80 4.79
CA GLU A 7 -9.48 -23.44 3.46
C GLU A 7 -8.22 -23.18 2.64
N ILE A 8 -7.55 -22.05 2.89
CA ILE A 8 -6.39 -21.61 2.08
C ILE A 8 -5.05 -21.81 2.78
N SER A 9 -5.05 -22.18 4.08
CA SER A 9 -3.83 -22.29 4.88
C SER A 9 -3.61 -23.71 5.40
N ASP A 10 -2.39 -23.96 5.86
CA ASP A 10 -2.04 -25.21 6.56
C ASP A 10 -2.54 -25.24 8.03
N GLY A 11 -3.41 -24.31 8.41
CA GLY A 11 -4.00 -24.18 9.75
C GLY A 11 -3.02 -23.69 10.82
N LYS A 12 -1.80 -23.26 10.45
CA LYS A 12 -0.77 -22.83 11.39
C LYS A 12 -0.48 -21.35 11.26
N ARG A 13 -0.12 -20.75 12.40
CA ARG A 13 0.45 -19.40 12.46
C ARG A 13 1.94 -19.49 12.67
N TYR A 14 2.67 -18.64 11.98
CA TYR A 14 4.11 -18.56 11.99
C TYR A 14 4.59 -17.17 12.39
N GLY A 15 5.43 -17.10 13.41
CA GLY A 15 6.22 -15.91 13.72
C GLY A 15 7.52 -15.86 12.90
N LEU A 16 8.29 -14.78 13.02
CA LEU A 16 9.53 -14.58 12.26
C LEU A 16 10.57 -15.69 12.40
N ASN A 17 10.65 -16.31 13.58
CA ASN A 17 11.66 -17.32 13.89
C ASN A 17 11.19 -18.76 13.61
N ASP A 18 9.93 -18.92 13.25
CA ASP A 18 9.36 -20.24 13.00
C ASP A 18 9.82 -20.79 11.63
N MET A 19 9.89 -22.12 11.56
CA MET A 19 10.26 -22.84 10.37
C MET A 19 9.03 -23.16 9.52
N VAL A 20 9.01 -22.67 8.29
CA VAL A 20 7.92 -22.90 7.32
C VAL A 20 8.42 -23.57 6.07
N ARG A 21 7.61 -24.40 5.40
CA ARG A 21 7.95 -25.06 4.13
C ARG A 21 7.72 -24.12 2.94
N ALA A 22 8.56 -23.09 2.79
CA ALA A 22 8.45 -22.10 1.73
C ALA A 22 9.62 -22.12 0.74
N ALA A 23 10.79 -22.59 1.14
CA ALA A 23 11.99 -22.50 0.30
C ALA A 23 11.93 -23.42 -0.92
N CYS A 24 12.09 -22.83 -2.11
CA CYS A 24 11.95 -23.47 -3.41
C CYS A 24 13.11 -23.12 -4.36
N ASN A 25 14.36 -23.11 -3.85
CA ASN A 25 15.54 -22.75 -4.62
C ASN A 25 15.45 -21.35 -5.26
N ASP A 26 15.07 -20.35 -4.45
CA ASP A 26 14.94 -18.93 -4.86
C ASP A 26 14.06 -18.71 -6.11
N CYS A 27 13.04 -19.54 -6.28
CA CYS A 27 12.15 -19.53 -7.45
C CYS A 27 12.86 -19.67 -8.82
N ALA A 28 14.06 -20.25 -8.84
CA ALA A 28 14.80 -20.42 -10.08
C ALA A 28 14.02 -21.22 -11.13
N GLY A 29 13.82 -20.62 -12.30
CA GLY A 29 13.07 -21.22 -13.42
C GLY A 29 11.57 -21.39 -13.16
N CYS A 30 11.00 -20.64 -12.22
CA CYS A 30 9.57 -20.63 -11.92
C CYS A 30 8.98 -19.23 -12.14
N SER A 31 7.81 -19.15 -12.78
CA SER A 31 7.09 -17.91 -13.08
C SER A 31 5.64 -17.90 -12.55
N SER A 32 5.15 -19.01 -12.00
CA SER A 32 3.72 -19.20 -11.69
C SER A 32 3.09 -18.12 -10.81
N CYS A 33 3.84 -17.50 -9.89
CA CYS A 33 3.34 -16.38 -9.10
C CYS A 33 3.46 -15.01 -9.80
N CYS A 34 3.86 -15.00 -11.07
CA CYS A 34 3.93 -13.84 -11.95
C CYS A 34 2.93 -13.93 -13.12
N GLU A 35 2.08 -14.94 -13.13
CA GLU A 35 1.08 -15.22 -14.16
C GLU A 35 -0.30 -15.32 -13.49
N ASP A 36 -1.36 -14.95 -14.22
CA ASP A 36 -2.76 -15.03 -13.79
C ASP A 36 -3.06 -14.28 -12.47
N MET A 37 -2.34 -13.17 -12.20
CA MET A 37 -2.48 -12.43 -10.94
C MET A 37 -3.54 -11.32 -11.00
N GLY A 38 -3.95 -10.89 -12.20
CA GLY A 38 -4.92 -9.80 -12.36
C GLY A 38 -4.55 -8.57 -11.52
N GLU A 39 -5.52 -8.00 -10.81
CA GLU A 39 -5.35 -6.81 -9.94
C GLU A 39 -4.87 -7.15 -8.51
N SER A 40 -4.47 -8.39 -8.22
CA SER A 40 -4.21 -8.84 -6.86
C SER A 40 -2.91 -8.29 -6.25
N ILE A 41 -1.97 -7.81 -7.08
CA ILE A 41 -0.67 -7.31 -6.61
C ILE A 41 -0.79 -5.82 -6.31
N ILE A 42 -1.48 -5.50 -5.21
CA ILE A 42 -1.64 -4.12 -4.71
C ILE A 42 -0.32 -3.68 -4.10
N LEU A 43 0.11 -2.47 -4.50
CA LEU A 43 1.37 -1.87 -4.06
C LEU A 43 1.13 -0.92 -2.89
N ASP A 44 1.95 -1.01 -1.87
CA ASP A 44 1.96 -0.04 -0.79
C ASP A 44 2.98 1.10 -1.07
N PRO A 45 3.02 2.16 -0.26
CA PRO A 45 3.96 3.27 -0.45
C PRO A 45 5.44 2.86 -0.45
N LEU A 46 5.83 1.85 0.33
CA LEU A 46 7.20 1.32 0.31
C LEU A 46 7.52 0.62 -1.01
N ASP A 47 6.56 -0.11 -1.57
CA ASP A 47 6.73 -0.77 -2.86
C ASP A 47 7.00 0.27 -3.97
N ILE A 48 6.27 1.39 -3.96
CA ILE A 48 6.49 2.49 -4.92
C ILE A 48 7.84 3.17 -4.69
N TYR A 49 8.22 3.42 -3.44
CA TYR A 49 9.55 3.94 -3.11
C TYR A 49 10.67 3.02 -3.64
N GLU A 50 10.59 1.73 -3.39
CA GLU A 50 11.57 0.75 -3.85
C GLU A 50 11.63 0.63 -5.38
N LEU A 51 10.47 0.63 -6.04
CA LEU A 51 10.41 0.60 -7.51
C LEU A 51 11.00 1.86 -8.12
N THR A 52 10.63 3.05 -7.64
CA THR A 52 11.14 4.32 -8.19
C THR A 52 12.63 4.47 -7.96
N LYS A 53 13.13 4.12 -6.78
CA LYS A 53 14.54 4.14 -6.42
C LYS A 53 15.38 3.20 -7.28
N ASN A 54 15.03 1.91 -7.31
CA ASN A 54 15.87 0.90 -7.94
C ASN A 54 15.76 0.88 -9.46
N LEU A 55 14.65 1.35 -10.04
CA LEU A 55 14.49 1.52 -11.47
C LEU A 55 14.91 2.91 -11.98
N ASN A 56 15.28 3.82 -11.07
CA ASN A 56 15.60 5.22 -11.36
C ASN A 56 14.51 5.86 -12.23
N THR A 57 13.26 5.81 -11.76
CA THR A 57 12.09 6.25 -12.51
C THR A 57 11.10 7.02 -11.62
N THR A 58 10.04 7.56 -12.19
CA THR A 58 8.98 8.25 -11.46
C THR A 58 7.70 7.42 -11.41
N PHE A 59 6.79 7.77 -10.48
CA PHE A 59 5.48 7.14 -10.38
C PHE A 59 4.68 7.26 -11.69
N GLU A 60 4.73 8.43 -12.34
CA GLU A 60 4.05 8.67 -13.61
C GLU A 60 4.61 7.81 -14.74
N ASN A 61 5.90 7.53 -14.73
CA ASN A 61 6.51 6.63 -15.72
C ASN A 61 6.09 5.18 -15.46
N LEU A 62 6.03 4.75 -14.21
CA LEU A 62 5.51 3.43 -13.87
C LEU A 62 4.06 3.24 -14.34
N LEU A 63 3.20 4.28 -14.24
CA LEU A 63 1.80 4.25 -14.70
C LEU A 63 1.64 4.03 -16.21
N LYS A 64 2.67 4.25 -17.00
CA LYS A 64 2.57 4.04 -18.47
C LYS A 64 2.46 2.56 -18.81
N GLU A 65 3.22 1.71 -18.15
CA GLU A 65 3.38 0.31 -18.55
C GLU A 65 3.35 -0.72 -17.41
N GLN A 66 3.82 -0.36 -16.21
CA GLN A 66 4.10 -1.33 -15.15
C GLN A 66 3.04 -1.38 -14.06
N ILE A 67 2.35 -0.27 -13.82
CA ILE A 67 1.31 -0.17 -12.80
C ILE A 67 0.05 0.47 -13.35
N GLU A 68 -1.06 0.21 -12.69
CA GLU A 68 -2.34 0.84 -12.95
C GLU A 68 -3.01 1.22 -11.64
N LEU A 69 -4.08 2.01 -11.70
CA LEU A 69 -4.85 2.43 -10.54
C LEU A 69 -6.21 1.72 -10.53
N HIS A 70 -6.59 1.16 -9.40
CA HIS A 70 -7.91 0.60 -9.20
C HIS A 70 -8.48 1.01 -7.83
N VAL A 71 -9.77 0.76 -7.62
CA VAL A 71 -10.43 1.05 -6.34
C VAL A 71 -10.46 -0.20 -5.47
N ALA A 72 -9.71 -0.18 -4.37
CA ALA A 72 -9.74 -1.23 -3.37
C ALA A 72 -10.09 -0.63 -2.00
N ASP A 73 -11.04 -1.24 -1.30
CA ASP A 73 -11.54 -0.77 0.01
C ASP A 73 -12.02 0.70 -0.01
N GLY A 74 -12.53 1.18 -1.16
CA GLY A 74 -12.97 2.57 -1.36
C GLY A 74 -11.82 3.57 -1.59
N MET A 75 -10.58 3.14 -1.62
CA MET A 75 -9.40 3.96 -1.93
C MET A 75 -8.89 3.68 -3.34
N ILE A 76 -8.34 4.70 -3.99
CA ILE A 76 -7.58 4.53 -5.24
C ILE A 76 -6.17 4.08 -4.86
N LEU A 77 -5.80 2.87 -5.25
CA LEU A 77 -4.50 2.26 -4.96
C LEU A 77 -3.83 1.78 -6.25
N PRO A 78 -2.50 1.84 -6.33
CA PRO A 78 -1.76 1.24 -7.44
C PRO A 78 -1.66 -0.28 -7.27
N ASN A 79 -1.68 -0.99 -8.39
CA ASN A 79 -1.34 -2.41 -8.51
C ASN A 79 -0.44 -2.64 -9.71
N LEU A 80 0.23 -3.79 -9.77
CA LEU A 80 0.95 -4.17 -10.98
C LEU A 80 -0.02 -4.37 -12.13
N LYS A 81 0.26 -3.75 -13.27
CA LYS A 81 -0.51 -3.89 -14.50
C LYS A 81 -0.04 -5.14 -15.24
N MET A 82 -0.88 -6.17 -15.25
CA MET A 82 -0.58 -7.37 -16.04
C MET A 82 -0.61 -7.04 -17.54
N THR A 83 0.19 -7.76 -18.31
CA THR A 83 0.15 -7.69 -19.79
C THR A 83 -1.15 -8.28 -20.33
N ASP A 84 -1.41 -8.13 -21.62
CA ASP A 84 -2.58 -8.73 -22.30
C ASP A 84 -2.63 -10.27 -22.20
N LYS A 85 -1.53 -10.90 -21.81
CA LYS A 85 -1.43 -12.34 -21.55
C LYS A 85 -1.54 -12.69 -20.06
N ASP A 86 -1.98 -11.75 -19.24
CA ASP A 86 -2.05 -11.86 -17.78
C ASP A 86 -0.71 -12.23 -17.11
N VAL A 87 0.38 -11.65 -17.62
CA VAL A 87 1.74 -11.87 -17.13
C VAL A 87 2.29 -10.58 -16.50
N CYS A 88 2.98 -10.71 -15.38
CA CYS A 88 3.63 -9.60 -14.69
C CYS A 88 4.61 -8.84 -15.63
N PRO A 89 4.57 -7.49 -15.68
CA PRO A 89 5.43 -6.69 -16.56
C PRO A 89 6.93 -6.84 -16.26
N PHE A 90 7.27 -7.31 -15.07
CA PHE A 90 8.65 -7.55 -14.64
C PHE A 90 9.12 -8.99 -14.82
N LEU A 91 8.31 -9.87 -15.39
CA LEU A 91 8.74 -11.23 -15.73
C LEU A 91 9.56 -11.20 -17.03
N LYS A 92 10.83 -11.59 -16.93
CA LYS A 92 11.75 -11.73 -18.08
C LYS A 92 12.41 -13.11 -18.01
N GLU A 93 12.41 -13.84 -19.12
CA GLU A 93 13.06 -15.16 -19.23
C GLU A 93 12.74 -16.12 -18.06
N LYS A 94 11.45 -16.18 -17.68
CA LYS A 94 10.96 -16.99 -16.55
C LYS A 94 11.56 -16.60 -15.18
N ARG A 95 12.00 -15.36 -15.03
CA ARG A 95 12.46 -14.82 -13.75
C ARG A 95 11.99 -13.38 -13.53
N CYS A 96 11.69 -13.07 -12.30
CA CYS A 96 11.37 -11.70 -11.89
C CYS A 96 12.62 -10.80 -12.04
N SER A 97 12.57 -9.78 -12.91
CA SER A 97 13.69 -8.86 -13.14
C SER A 97 13.93 -7.90 -11.97
N ILE A 98 12.94 -7.75 -11.08
CA ILE A 98 13.02 -6.91 -9.88
C ILE A 98 13.05 -7.76 -8.59
N HIS A 99 13.54 -9.01 -8.67
CA HIS A 99 13.45 -9.98 -7.57
C HIS A 99 14.03 -9.47 -6.24
N SER A 100 15.13 -8.71 -6.27
CA SER A 100 15.78 -8.14 -5.07
C SER A 100 14.96 -7.06 -4.38
N PHE A 101 14.17 -6.29 -5.14
CA PHE A 101 13.30 -5.21 -4.67
C PHE A 101 11.84 -5.39 -5.09
N ARG A 102 11.41 -6.64 -5.26
CA ARG A 102 10.03 -7.01 -5.57
C ARG A 102 9.05 -6.52 -4.50
N PRO A 103 7.81 -6.21 -4.86
CA PRO A 103 6.78 -5.78 -3.92
C PRO A 103 6.64 -6.70 -2.71
N GLY A 104 6.30 -6.14 -1.57
CA GLY A 104 6.19 -6.86 -0.30
C GLY A 104 5.20 -8.03 -0.33
N ILE A 105 4.14 -7.94 -1.16
CA ILE A 105 3.20 -9.05 -1.36
C ILE A 105 3.84 -10.19 -2.18
N CYS A 106 4.65 -9.88 -3.19
CA CYS A 106 5.40 -10.89 -3.96
C CYS A 106 6.50 -11.53 -3.11
N ARG A 107 7.10 -10.74 -2.19
CA ARG A 107 8.16 -11.20 -1.30
C ARG A 107 7.65 -12.18 -0.25
N VAL A 108 6.48 -11.92 0.29
CA VAL A 108 5.88 -12.79 1.34
C VAL A 108 5.36 -14.11 0.77
N PHE A 109 4.90 -14.14 -0.49
CA PHE A 109 4.34 -15.34 -1.12
C PHE A 109 5.31 -16.54 -1.08
N PRO A 110 4.90 -17.79 -0.80
CA PRO A 110 3.52 -18.26 -0.65
C PRO A 110 2.96 -18.10 0.77
N LEU A 111 3.55 -17.27 1.62
CA LEU A 111 2.94 -16.93 2.89
C LEU A 111 1.89 -15.83 2.71
N GLY A 112 0.88 -15.84 3.58
CA GLY A 112 -0.02 -14.72 3.78
C GLY A 112 0.27 -14.04 5.12
N ARG A 113 -0.30 -12.85 5.33
CA ARG A 113 -0.15 -12.05 6.54
C ARG A 113 -1.44 -12.08 7.37
N ILE A 114 -1.29 -12.24 8.70
CA ILE A 114 -2.37 -12.11 9.67
C ILE A 114 -2.06 -10.90 10.53
N TYR A 115 -2.93 -9.90 10.46
CA TYR A 115 -2.79 -8.66 11.23
C TYR A 115 -3.67 -8.73 12.49
N GLU A 116 -3.07 -8.59 13.64
CA GLU A 116 -3.70 -8.34 14.93
C GLU A 116 -3.28 -6.96 15.45
N GLU A 117 -3.87 -6.45 16.55
CA GLU A 117 -3.74 -5.06 16.99
C GLU A 117 -2.32 -4.46 16.89
N ASN A 118 -1.29 -5.18 17.34
CA ASN A 118 0.12 -4.74 17.29
C ASN A 118 1.04 -5.90 16.87
N ARG A 119 0.49 -6.89 16.15
CA ARG A 119 1.21 -8.10 15.80
C ARG A 119 0.98 -8.45 14.34
N LEU A 120 2.02 -8.93 13.70
CA LEU A 120 1.99 -9.47 12.35
C LEU A 120 2.53 -10.89 12.38
N ASP A 121 1.63 -11.85 12.14
CA ASP A 121 1.95 -13.25 11.95
C ASP A 121 1.77 -13.64 10.48
N TYR A 122 2.18 -14.84 10.15
CA TYR A 122 2.12 -15.38 8.80
C TYR A 122 1.38 -16.72 8.80
N PHE A 123 0.86 -17.12 7.66
CA PHE A 123 0.33 -18.46 7.40
C PHE A 123 0.84 -18.97 6.07
N LEU A 124 0.95 -20.27 5.88
CA LEU A 124 1.34 -20.87 4.62
C LEU A 124 0.09 -21.14 3.77
N GLN A 125 0.06 -20.60 2.54
CA GLN A 125 -0.96 -20.92 1.55
C GLN A 125 -0.66 -22.31 0.96
N VAL A 126 -1.62 -23.24 1.11
CA VAL A 126 -1.39 -24.64 0.70
C VAL A 126 -1.39 -24.82 -0.79
N GLU A 127 -2.24 -24.11 -1.53
CA GLU A 127 -2.36 -24.18 -2.99
C GLU A 127 -1.67 -23.01 -3.71
N GLY A 128 -1.07 -22.08 -2.98
CA GLY A 128 -0.53 -20.86 -3.56
C GLY A 128 0.72 -21.06 -4.42
N CYS A 129 1.49 -22.12 -4.22
CA CYS A 129 2.74 -22.34 -4.93
C CYS A 129 2.77 -23.75 -5.54
N VAL A 130 3.02 -23.81 -6.85
CA VAL A 130 3.08 -25.08 -7.63
C VAL A 130 4.28 -25.98 -7.28
N LYS A 131 5.25 -25.49 -6.52
CA LYS A 131 6.42 -26.30 -6.09
C LYS A 131 6.03 -27.17 -4.90
N GLU A 132 6.04 -28.48 -5.09
CA GLU A 132 5.64 -29.46 -4.06
C GLU A 132 6.72 -29.70 -3.00
N ASN A 133 7.96 -29.94 -3.39
CA ASN A 133 9.06 -30.34 -2.48
C ASN A 133 9.83 -29.15 -1.89
N ARG A 134 9.09 -28.26 -1.17
CA ARG A 134 9.70 -27.09 -0.53
C ARG A 134 10.42 -27.49 0.75
N SER A 135 11.63 -27.00 0.94
CA SER A 135 12.38 -27.17 2.18
C SER A 135 11.94 -26.19 3.26
N LYS A 136 12.28 -26.50 4.51
CA LYS A 136 12.00 -25.63 5.65
C LYS A 136 12.99 -24.46 5.68
N VAL A 137 12.49 -23.26 5.94
CA VAL A 137 13.26 -22.04 6.13
C VAL A 137 12.62 -21.20 7.24
N LYS A 138 13.40 -20.42 7.98
CA LYS A 138 12.84 -19.44 8.92
C LYS A 138 12.08 -18.38 8.15
N VAL A 139 10.91 -17.96 8.67
CA VAL A 139 10.09 -16.89 8.04
C VAL A 139 10.92 -15.64 7.78
N CYS A 140 11.71 -15.17 8.75
CA CYS A 140 12.58 -13.99 8.57
C CYS A 140 13.59 -14.14 7.43
N LYS A 141 14.09 -15.35 7.18
CA LYS A 141 15.02 -15.64 6.06
C LYS A 141 14.30 -15.74 4.73
N TRP A 142 13.05 -16.24 4.74
CA TRP A 142 12.21 -16.26 3.54
C TRP A 142 11.81 -14.86 3.08
N LEU A 143 11.41 -14.00 4.01
CA LEU A 143 11.04 -12.63 3.71
C LEU A 143 12.20 -11.82 3.14
N ASP A 144 13.43 -12.11 3.56
CA ASP A 144 14.66 -11.45 3.08
C ASP A 144 14.51 -9.92 2.94
N THR A 145 13.93 -9.29 3.97
CA THR A 145 13.59 -7.88 3.97
C THR A 145 14.61 -7.10 4.79
N PRO A 146 15.24 -6.07 4.23
CA PRO A 146 16.08 -5.16 5.00
C PRO A 146 15.28 -4.54 6.15
N GLU A 147 15.95 -4.28 7.27
CA GLU A 147 15.34 -3.65 8.46
C GLU A 147 13.98 -4.26 8.87
N LEU A 148 13.90 -5.58 8.86
CA LEU A 148 12.67 -6.36 9.01
C LEU A 148 11.75 -5.89 10.15
N LYS A 149 12.31 -5.43 11.28
CA LYS A 149 11.50 -4.90 12.40
C LYS A 149 10.79 -3.60 12.05
N LYS A 150 11.48 -2.67 11.37
CA LYS A 150 10.88 -1.42 10.89
C LYS A 150 9.81 -1.72 9.84
N ASN A 151 10.12 -2.66 8.93
CA ASN A 151 9.16 -3.09 7.92
C ASN A 151 7.89 -3.70 8.53
N GLN A 152 8.01 -4.58 9.53
CA GLN A 152 6.84 -5.13 10.21
C GLN A 152 5.99 -4.05 10.88
N GLN A 153 6.63 -3.11 11.60
CA GLN A 153 5.91 -2.01 12.23
C GLN A 153 5.19 -1.16 11.18
N TYR A 154 5.88 -0.80 10.10
CA TYR A 154 5.26 -0.09 8.97
C TYR A 154 4.04 -0.83 8.40
N LEU A 155 4.14 -2.13 8.18
CA LEU A 155 3.03 -2.92 7.64
C LEU A 155 1.82 -2.98 8.59
N ILE A 156 2.05 -3.06 9.91
CA ILE A 156 1.01 -2.99 10.93
C ILE A 156 0.32 -1.62 10.87
N ASP A 157 1.10 -0.54 10.88
CA ASP A 157 0.58 0.83 10.88
C ASP A 157 -0.16 1.15 9.58
N TRP A 158 0.39 0.73 8.43
CA TRP A 158 -0.26 0.90 7.12
C TRP A 158 -1.59 0.14 7.03
N HIS A 159 -1.62 -1.10 7.53
CA HIS A 159 -2.85 -1.89 7.60
C HIS A 159 -3.92 -1.22 8.48
N ALA A 160 -3.52 -0.77 9.68
CA ALA A 160 -4.42 -0.08 10.60
C ALA A 160 -4.95 1.24 9.99
N PHE A 161 -4.07 2.00 9.32
CA PHE A 161 -4.43 3.20 8.58
C PHE A 161 -5.48 2.91 7.49
N ARG A 162 -5.21 1.94 6.60
CA ARG A 162 -6.16 1.54 5.55
C ARG A 162 -7.52 1.13 6.12
N LYS A 163 -7.52 0.31 7.18
CA LYS A 163 -8.75 -0.12 7.87
C LYS A 163 -9.56 1.08 8.38
N LYS A 164 -8.89 2.08 8.95
CA LYS A 164 -9.53 3.30 9.45
C LYS A 164 -10.08 4.17 8.31
N ILE A 165 -9.34 4.33 7.21
CA ILE A 165 -9.82 5.06 6.04
C ILE A 165 -11.03 4.36 5.42
N LYS A 166 -11.00 3.04 5.29
CA LYS A 166 -12.14 2.24 4.83
C LYS A 166 -13.40 2.49 5.66
N SER A 167 -13.29 2.54 7.00
CA SER A 167 -14.42 2.88 7.89
C SER A 167 -14.94 4.29 7.62
N ILE A 168 -14.05 5.28 7.57
CA ILE A 168 -14.42 6.69 7.30
C ILE A 168 -15.15 6.83 5.96
N LEU A 169 -14.62 6.22 4.90
CA LEU A 169 -15.24 6.28 3.57
C LEU A 169 -16.57 5.53 3.52
N GLY A 170 -16.70 4.42 4.26
CA GLY A 170 -17.94 3.63 4.36
C GLY A 170 -19.09 4.38 5.05
N GLU A 171 -18.77 5.26 5.99
CA GLU A 171 -19.76 6.08 6.71
C GLU A 171 -20.20 7.32 5.92
N MET A 172 -19.52 7.66 4.82
CA MET A 172 -19.82 8.81 4.00
C MET A 172 -20.86 8.49 2.93
N SER A 173 -21.84 9.39 2.73
CA SER A 173 -22.83 9.32 1.64
C SER A 173 -22.45 10.16 0.42
N ASP A 174 -21.56 11.16 0.58
CA ASP A 174 -21.16 12.09 -0.50
C ASP A 174 -20.01 11.50 -1.34
N GLU A 175 -20.34 11.07 -2.55
CA GLU A 175 -19.36 10.46 -3.49
C GLU A 175 -18.27 11.44 -3.96
N ASN A 176 -18.61 12.75 -4.12
CA ASN A 176 -17.60 13.75 -4.50
C ASN A 176 -16.56 13.93 -3.40
N ARG A 177 -17.00 13.86 -2.16
CA ARG A 177 -16.16 13.94 -0.98
C ARG A 177 -15.29 12.71 -0.83
N LYS A 178 -15.83 11.50 -1.03
CA LYS A 178 -15.04 10.27 -1.09
C LYS A 178 -13.93 10.38 -2.13
N LYS A 179 -14.28 10.81 -3.35
CA LYS A 179 -13.33 11.03 -4.44
C LYS A 179 -12.23 12.02 -4.05
N THR A 180 -12.57 13.13 -3.42
CA THR A 180 -11.59 14.13 -2.97
C THR A 180 -10.62 13.54 -1.95
N ILE A 181 -11.12 12.76 -0.98
CA ILE A 181 -10.28 12.11 0.03
C ILE A 181 -9.36 11.07 -0.61
N THR A 182 -9.87 10.22 -1.49
CA THR A 182 -9.06 9.19 -2.14
C THR A 182 -7.99 9.79 -3.05
N MET A 183 -8.29 10.89 -3.75
CA MET A 183 -7.30 11.63 -4.52
C MET A 183 -6.24 12.29 -3.63
N PHE A 184 -6.63 12.85 -2.49
CA PHE A 184 -5.68 13.38 -1.51
C PHE A 184 -4.73 12.29 -1.00
N LEU A 185 -5.25 11.10 -0.68
CA LEU A 185 -4.43 9.96 -0.23
C LEU A 185 -3.47 9.48 -1.34
N LEU A 186 -3.97 9.38 -2.57
CA LEU A 186 -3.16 9.01 -3.72
C LEU A 186 -1.99 9.99 -3.92
N ASN A 187 -2.27 11.31 -3.86
CA ASN A 187 -1.23 12.33 -3.95
C ASN A 187 -0.22 12.22 -2.80
N THR A 188 -0.70 12.06 -1.56
CA THR A 188 0.15 12.08 -0.36
C THR A 188 1.11 10.90 -0.31
N PHE A 189 0.67 9.71 -0.74
CA PHE A 189 1.43 8.48 -0.53
C PHE A 189 2.06 7.90 -1.80
N TYR A 190 1.67 8.36 -3.00
CA TYR A 190 2.09 7.73 -4.24
C TYR A 190 2.57 8.72 -5.31
N ILE A 191 1.82 9.81 -5.58
CA ILE A 191 2.17 10.75 -6.66
C ILE A 191 3.31 11.68 -6.22
N ASN A 192 3.23 12.25 -5.01
CA ASN A 192 4.32 13.09 -4.52
C ASN A 192 5.59 12.25 -4.38
N PRO A 193 6.67 12.59 -5.10
CA PRO A 193 7.87 11.77 -5.11
C PRO A 193 8.50 11.68 -3.73
N TYR A 194 9.00 10.51 -3.41
CA TYR A 194 9.85 10.30 -2.25
C TYR A 194 11.28 10.77 -2.56
N ASP A 195 11.94 11.37 -1.58
CA ASP A 195 13.38 11.56 -1.66
C ASP A 195 14.08 10.20 -1.50
N THR A 196 14.53 9.64 -2.61
CA THR A 196 15.13 8.29 -2.64
C THR A 196 16.53 8.21 -2.05
N GLU A 197 17.15 9.34 -1.71
CA GLU A 197 18.41 9.40 -0.98
C GLU A 197 18.20 9.24 0.53
N GLN A 198 16.99 9.43 1.03
CA GLN A 198 16.64 9.25 2.44
C GLN A 198 16.06 7.87 2.71
N ASP A 199 16.19 7.40 3.95
CA ASP A 199 15.52 6.18 4.43
C ASP A 199 14.01 6.36 4.39
N PHE A 200 13.29 5.42 3.76
CA PHE A 200 11.83 5.47 3.63
C PHE A 200 11.12 5.62 4.98
N TYR A 201 11.59 4.90 5.99
CA TYR A 201 10.96 4.92 7.30
C TYR A 201 11.14 6.28 8.00
N LEU A 202 12.23 7.00 7.73
CA LEU A 202 12.41 8.37 8.21
C LEU A 202 11.49 9.36 7.49
N LEU A 203 11.24 9.17 6.19
CA LEU A 203 10.31 10.02 5.43
C LEU A 203 8.86 9.95 5.95
N LEU A 204 8.51 8.88 6.65
CA LEU A 204 7.20 8.73 7.30
C LEU A 204 7.16 9.32 8.72
N CYS A 205 8.29 9.83 9.22
CA CYS A 205 8.41 10.45 10.54
C CYS A 205 8.27 11.96 10.49
N GLU A 206 7.41 12.53 11.31
CA GLU A 206 7.40 13.99 11.56
C GLU A 206 8.33 14.39 12.75
N THR A 207 8.66 13.47 13.64
CA THR A 207 9.31 13.77 14.94
C THR A 207 10.52 12.92 15.33
N GLY A 208 10.97 12.01 14.49
CA GLY A 208 12.24 11.26 14.69
C GLY A 208 12.23 10.14 15.75
N GLN A 209 11.11 9.82 16.39
CA GLN A 209 11.09 8.86 17.49
C GLN A 209 10.19 7.61 17.36
N ASN A 210 9.24 7.53 16.42
CA ASN A 210 8.50 6.28 16.14
C ASN A 210 7.74 6.39 14.82
N CYS A 211 8.37 5.99 13.78
CA CYS A 211 8.31 6.71 12.51
C CYS A 211 7.15 6.41 11.56
N ALA A 212 6.59 5.22 11.52
CA ALA A 212 5.52 4.95 10.53
C ALA A 212 4.15 5.49 10.96
N GLY A 213 3.89 5.53 12.27
CA GLY A 213 2.61 5.98 12.81
C GLY A 213 2.35 7.48 12.69
N ASP A 214 3.38 8.33 12.69
CA ASP A 214 3.19 9.78 12.83
C ASP A 214 2.62 10.42 11.56
N ARG A 215 3.17 10.15 10.39
CA ARG A 215 2.62 10.69 9.13
C ARG A 215 1.23 10.13 8.84
N LEU A 216 1.00 8.86 9.13
CA LEU A 216 -0.30 8.23 8.98
C LEU A 216 -1.33 8.85 9.93
N ASN A 217 -0.95 9.09 11.19
CA ASN A 217 -1.81 9.73 12.18
C ASN A 217 -2.04 11.22 11.88
N SER A 218 -1.03 11.95 11.41
CA SER A 218 -1.19 13.35 10.98
C SER A 218 -2.12 13.47 9.77
N THR A 219 -1.98 12.56 8.80
CA THR A 219 -2.90 12.48 7.65
C THR A 219 -4.33 12.23 8.10
N ILE A 220 -4.56 11.28 9.02
CA ILE A 220 -5.90 11.05 9.60
C ILE A 220 -6.41 12.29 10.31
N ARG A 221 -5.57 12.99 11.07
CA ARG A 221 -5.94 14.23 11.77
C ARG A 221 -6.31 15.34 10.80
N GLN A 222 -5.53 15.51 9.72
CA GLN A 222 -5.84 16.48 8.66
C GLN A 222 -7.17 16.15 7.98
N LEU A 223 -7.41 14.89 7.63
CA LEU A 223 -8.68 14.45 7.07
C LEU A 223 -9.84 14.70 8.01
N ARG A 224 -9.73 14.34 9.29
CA ARG A 224 -10.78 14.62 10.31
C ARG A 224 -11.07 16.09 10.42
N ASN A 225 -10.06 16.94 10.50
CA ASN A 225 -10.24 18.39 10.59
C ASN A 225 -10.92 18.96 9.34
N SER A 226 -10.58 18.45 8.16
CA SER A 226 -11.23 18.84 6.90
C SER A 226 -12.69 18.38 6.86
N ILE A 227 -12.97 17.18 7.35
CA ILE A 227 -14.32 16.62 7.47
C ILE A 227 -15.17 17.45 8.42
N LEU A 228 -14.68 17.72 9.64
CA LEU A 228 -15.41 18.50 10.66
C LEU A 228 -15.67 19.93 10.21
N ARG A 229 -14.71 20.58 9.56
CA ARG A 229 -14.90 21.92 8.99
C ARG A 229 -16.00 21.92 7.93
N TYR A 230 -16.01 20.93 7.04
CA TYR A 230 -17.05 20.83 6.00
C TYR A 230 -18.45 20.63 6.61
N GLU A 231 -18.60 19.74 7.59
CA GLU A 231 -19.87 19.52 8.29
C GLU A 231 -20.35 20.77 9.04
N TYR A 232 -19.43 21.52 9.61
CA TYR A 232 -19.74 22.81 10.23
C TYR A 232 -20.25 23.83 9.19
N TYR A 233 -19.60 23.94 8.03
CA TYR A 233 -20.05 24.84 6.95
C TYR A 233 -21.36 24.40 6.32
N GLU A 234 -21.60 23.10 6.12
CA GLU A 234 -22.90 22.61 5.65
C GLU A 234 -24.04 22.92 6.63
N LYS A 235 -23.82 22.75 7.93
CA LYS A 235 -24.82 23.12 8.96
C LYS A 235 -25.10 24.62 8.96
N LEU A 236 -24.08 25.45 8.81
CA LEU A 236 -24.25 26.91 8.70
C LEU A 236 -25.02 27.30 7.44
N THR A 237 -24.73 26.70 6.28
CA THR A 237 -25.40 27.01 5.01
C THR A 237 -26.82 26.50 4.95
N ARG A 238 -27.16 25.41 5.65
CA ARG A 238 -28.53 24.93 5.81
C ARG A 238 -29.35 25.82 6.78
N SER A 239 -28.70 26.40 7.77
CA SER A 239 -29.32 27.29 8.77
C SER A 239 -29.55 28.70 8.25
N THR A 240 -28.73 29.18 7.34
CA THR A 240 -28.86 30.50 6.72
C THR A 240 -29.26 30.30 5.25
N LYS A 241 -30.52 30.72 4.88
CA LYS A 241 -31.00 30.75 3.48
C LYS A 241 -30.18 31.69 2.57
N THR A 242 -28.91 31.89 2.83
CA THR A 242 -28.02 32.79 2.10
C THR A 242 -27.21 32.02 1.09
N ARG A 243 -27.42 32.31 -0.18
CA ARG A 243 -26.67 31.85 -1.34
C ARG A 243 -25.19 32.23 -1.21
N PHE A 244 -24.35 31.38 -0.60
CA PHE A 244 -22.90 31.50 -0.73
C PHE A 244 -22.40 30.71 -1.93
N ARG A 245 -21.62 31.39 -2.78
CA ARG A 245 -20.88 30.75 -3.90
C ARG A 245 -19.98 29.66 -3.34
N TYR A 246 -20.02 28.49 -3.93
CA TYR A 246 -19.14 27.37 -3.68
C TYR A 246 -17.67 27.81 -3.69
N VAL A 247 -17.06 27.86 -2.54
CA VAL A 247 -15.60 27.82 -2.42
C VAL A 247 -15.25 26.34 -2.46
N SER A 248 -14.63 25.90 -3.54
CA SER A 248 -14.31 24.48 -3.71
C SER A 248 -13.35 24.00 -2.61
N LEU A 249 -13.47 22.77 -2.21
CA LEU A 249 -12.58 22.11 -1.24
C LEU A 249 -11.09 22.29 -1.63
N ALA A 250 -10.81 22.39 -2.95
CA ALA A 250 -9.50 22.73 -3.50
C ALA A 250 -8.98 24.09 -3.02
N THR A 251 -9.86 25.08 -2.79
CA THR A 251 -9.46 26.41 -2.30
C THR A 251 -9.14 26.38 -0.80
N VAL A 252 -9.85 25.56 -0.01
CA VAL A 252 -9.57 25.39 1.42
C VAL A 252 -8.28 24.61 1.63
N LEU A 253 -7.99 23.61 0.80
CA LEU A 253 -6.75 22.86 0.82
C LEU A 253 -5.55 23.72 0.35
N ARG A 254 -5.73 24.61 -0.64
CA ARG A 254 -4.69 25.56 -1.09
C ARG A 254 -4.33 26.63 -0.05
N SER A 255 -5.23 27.03 0.81
CA SER A 255 -4.94 28.04 1.85
C SER A 255 -4.09 27.51 3.00
N GLN A 256 -3.88 26.19 3.10
CA GLN A 256 -3.03 25.56 4.10
C GLN A 256 -1.68 25.08 3.55
N SER A 257 -1.50 25.06 2.22
CA SER A 257 -0.22 24.78 1.57
C SER A 257 0.56 26.07 1.31
N ARG A 258 1.04 26.75 2.36
CA ARG A 258 2.27 27.54 2.25
C ARG A 258 3.47 26.59 2.31
N LEU A 259 3.52 25.67 1.40
CA LEU A 259 4.75 25.00 0.98
C LEU A 259 4.97 25.47 -0.44
N THR A 260 6.08 26.15 -0.61
CA THR A 260 6.62 26.75 -1.82
C THR A 260 6.40 25.84 -3.03
N VAL A 261 5.47 26.23 -3.90
CA VAL A 261 5.42 25.71 -5.27
C VAL A 261 6.50 26.46 -6.03
N VAL A 262 7.61 25.78 -6.34
CA VAL A 262 8.56 26.23 -7.36
C VAL A 262 7.89 25.92 -8.69
N PRO A 263 7.64 26.91 -9.57
CA PRO A 263 7.12 26.63 -10.89
C PRO A 263 8.18 25.90 -11.70
N ALA A 264 7.80 24.77 -12.29
CA ALA A 264 8.58 24.15 -13.35
C ALA A 264 8.44 25.02 -14.63
N PHE A 265 9.58 25.47 -15.16
CA PHE A 265 9.72 25.91 -16.54
C PHE A 265 9.80 24.68 -17.45
#